data_58eef4a94082f733cb63a5ad857be602
#
_entry.id   58eef4a94082f733cb63a5ad857be602
#
_cell.length_a   1.000
_cell.length_b   1.000
_cell.length_c   1.000
_cell.angle_alpha   90.00
_cell.angle_beta   90.00
_cell.angle_gamma   90.00
#
_symmetry.space_group_name_H-M   'P 1'
#
loop_
_entity.id
_entity.type
_entity.pdbx_description
1 polymer ?
#
loop_
_entity_poly.entity_id
_entity_poly.type
_entity_poly.pdbx_seq_one_letter_code
_entity_poly.pdbx_strand_id
1 'polypeptide(L)'
;MQFTAEHRALAETVKRFCEQEINPHVKEWEAAEIFPAHEVFKKMGALGLLGVKYDTAYGGMGRDFSYSMVVAEELGAIPCGGVPMAIGVQTDMCTPALHRFGSDELKKEYLAPAIAGDMVGCIGVSEAGGGSDVAALKTSARVEGGDYVINGSKMWITNATQADWCCLLANTSEGPVHSNKSLIIVPMDAKGITTQKIKKIGMNSSDTAQIFFDNVRVPRRNLIGTEGAGFMMQMIQFQEERLYGAANSLKMLDKLIDLT
;
A
#
# COMPACT_ATOMS: atom_id res chain seq x y z
N MET A 1 -2.46 -19.95 -17.41
CA MET A 1 -1.26 -19.07 -17.39
C MET A 1 -0.04 -19.97 -17.59
N GLN A 2 0.89 -19.61 -18.48
CA GLN A 2 2.14 -20.37 -18.64
C GLN A 2 3.29 -19.52 -18.08
N PHE A 3 3.97 -20.03 -17.06
CA PHE A 3 5.16 -19.37 -16.54
C PHE A 3 6.34 -19.55 -17.50
N THR A 4 6.89 -18.44 -17.96
CA THR A 4 8.04 -18.39 -18.88
C THR A 4 9.37 -18.47 -18.12
N ALA A 5 10.48 -18.55 -18.86
CA ALA A 5 11.82 -18.43 -18.27
C ALA A 5 12.03 -17.11 -17.52
N GLU A 6 11.43 -16.00 -18.00
CA GLU A 6 11.51 -14.68 -17.32
C GLU A 6 10.79 -14.69 -15.97
N HIS A 7 9.61 -15.33 -15.88
CA HIS A 7 8.92 -15.49 -14.59
C HIS A 7 9.79 -16.26 -13.58
N ARG A 8 10.44 -17.33 -14.02
CA ARG A 8 11.34 -18.11 -13.16
C ARG A 8 12.57 -17.32 -12.73
N ALA A 9 13.15 -16.52 -13.64
CA ALA A 9 14.27 -15.65 -13.31
C ALA A 9 13.88 -14.56 -12.28
N LEU A 10 12.68 -14.00 -12.40
CA LEU A 10 12.14 -13.07 -11.41
C LEU A 10 11.94 -13.76 -10.05
N ALA A 11 11.33 -14.97 -10.04
CA ALA A 11 11.14 -15.75 -8.81
C ALA A 11 12.47 -15.97 -8.08
N GLU A 12 13.51 -16.41 -8.80
CA GLU A 12 14.84 -16.61 -8.22
C GLU A 12 15.47 -15.30 -7.70
N THR A 13 15.18 -14.18 -8.34
CA THR A 13 15.66 -12.86 -7.88
C THR A 13 14.98 -12.48 -6.56
N VAL A 14 13.64 -12.61 -6.47
CA VAL A 14 12.89 -12.32 -5.24
C VAL A 14 13.30 -13.26 -4.12
N LYS A 15 13.40 -14.56 -4.40
CA LYS A 15 13.85 -15.57 -3.42
C LYS A 15 15.20 -15.20 -2.81
N ARG A 16 16.21 -14.92 -3.66
CA ARG A 16 17.55 -14.52 -3.18
C ARG A 16 17.50 -13.25 -2.35
N PHE A 17 16.71 -12.26 -2.78
CA PHE A 17 16.53 -11.04 -2.03
C PHE A 17 15.94 -11.33 -0.63
N CYS A 18 14.90 -12.15 -0.54
CA CYS A 18 14.29 -12.53 0.73
C CYS A 18 15.30 -13.26 1.64
N GLU A 19 16.08 -14.21 1.09
CA GLU A 19 17.06 -14.98 1.84
C GLU A 19 18.22 -14.14 2.36
N GLN A 20 18.64 -13.11 1.63
CA GLN A 20 19.81 -12.30 1.95
C GLN A 20 19.47 -11.05 2.78
N GLU A 21 18.36 -10.38 2.45
CA GLU A 21 18.06 -9.04 2.96
C GLU A 21 16.89 -9.01 3.97
N ILE A 22 16.05 -10.07 4.03
CA ILE A 22 14.89 -10.08 4.91
C ILE A 22 14.97 -11.18 5.96
N ASN A 23 15.09 -12.43 5.53
CA ASN A 23 14.99 -13.59 6.43
C ASN A 23 15.95 -13.56 7.63
N PRO A 24 17.22 -13.12 7.50
CA PRO A 24 18.13 -13.04 8.63
C PRO A 24 17.67 -12.10 9.74
N HIS A 25 16.88 -11.09 9.41
CA HIS A 25 16.46 -10.02 10.32
C HIS A 25 15.05 -10.20 10.91
N VAL A 26 14.27 -11.16 10.40
CA VAL A 26 12.85 -11.32 10.79
C VAL A 26 12.66 -11.44 12.30
N LYS A 27 13.49 -12.21 13.00
CA LYS A 27 13.37 -12.37 14.46
C LYS A 27 13.58 -11.06 15.21
N GLU A 28 14.54 -10.26 14.78
CA GLU A 28 14.84 -8.95 15.33
C GLU A 28 13.67 -7.98 15.09
N TRP A 29 13.17 -7.92 13.86
CA TRP A 29 12.07 -7.03 13.48
C TRP A 29 10.73 -7.41 14.15
N GLU A 30 10.45 -8.71 14.30
CA GLU A 30 9.27 -9.17 15.06
C GLU A 30 9.36 -8.76 16.54
N ALA A 31 10.55 -8.84 17.15
CA ALA A 31 10.79 -8.43 18.54
C ALA A 31 10.74 -6.90 18.71
N ALA A 32 11.24 -6.14 17.73
CA ALA A 32 11.19 -4.68 17.72
C ALA A 32 9.79 -4.12 17.37
N GLU A 33 8.88 -4.99 16.91
CA GLU A 33 7.55 -4.63 16.40
C GLU A 33 7.58 -3.62 15.24
N ILE A 34 8.64 -3.65 14.44
CA ILE A 34 8.84 -2.81 13.25
C ILE A 34 10.00 -3.32 12.40
N PHE A 35 9.87 -3.29 11.08
CA PHE A 35 10.98 -3.46 10.14
C PHE A 35 11.35 -2.11 9.51
N PRO A 36 12.59 -1.89 9.05
CA PRO A 36 13.00 -0.62 8.46
C PRO A 36 12.47 -0.50 7.01
N ALA A 37 11.23 -0.03 6.85
CA ALA A 37 10.54 -0.01 5.56
C ALA A 37 11.32 0.75 4.49
N HIS A 38 11.84 1.95 4.79
CA HIS A 38 12.61 2.76 3.84
C HIS A 38 13.86 2.04 3.33
N GLU A 39 14.60 1.35 4.22
CA GLU A 39 15.81 0.63 3.82
C GLU A 39 15.48 -0.58 2.94
N VAL A 40 14.50 -1.38 3.33
CA VAL A 40 14.07 -2.57 2.59
C VAL A 40 13.48 -2.18 1.25
N PHE A 41 12.60 -1.17 1.22
CA PHE A 41 11.96 -0.70 -0.02
C PHE A 41 12.98 -0.07 -0.97
N LYS A 42 13.99 0.65 -0.45
CA LYS A 42 15.08 1.18 -1.28
C LYS A 42 15.85 0.07 -2.00
N LYS A 43 16.17 -1.01 -1.29
CA LYS A 43 16.83 -2.19 -1.88
C LYS A 43 15.93 -2.89 -2.91
N MET A 44 14.62 -3.04 -2.61
CA MET A 44 13.65 -3.62 -3.54
C MET A 44 13.46 -2.76 -4.79
N GLY A 45 13.38 -1.44 -4.62
CA GLY A 45 13.27 -0.48 -5.71
C GLY A 45 14.46 -0.53 -6.65
N ALA A 46 15.69 -0.66 -6.11
CA ALA A 46 16.91 -0.82 -6.91
C ALA A 46 16.90 -2.07 -7.80
N LEU A 47 16.14 -3.10 -7.42
CA LEU A 47 15.91 -4.32 -8.21
C LEU A 47 14.64 -4.24 -9.06
N GLY A 48 13.88 -3.13 -9.01
CA GLY A 48 12.62 -2.94 -9.71
C GLY A 48 11.44 -3.71 -9.13
N LEU A 49 11.59 -4.39 -7.99
CA LEU A 49 10.59 -5.30 -7.42
C LEU A 49 9.32 -4.58 -6.91
N LEU A 50 9.39 -3.27 -6.64
CA LEU A 50 8.22 -2.48 -6.23
C LEU A 50 7.42 -1.96 -7.43
N GLY A 51 7.99 -2.03 -8.65
CA GLY A 51 7.41 -1.44 -9.85
C GLY A 51 7.14 -2.40 -11.00
N VAL A 52 7.05 -3.71 -10.76
CA VAL A 52 7.02 -4.76 -11.80
C VAL A 52 5.93 -4.52 -12.86
N LYS A 53 4.71 -4.19 -12.43
CA LYS A 53 3.54 -3.98 -13.32
C LYS A 53 3.36 -2.53 -13.79
N TYR A 54 4.12 -1.59 -13.23
CA TYR A 54 3.93 -0.17 -13.51
C TYR A 54 4.67 0.28 -14.77
N ASP A 55 4.17 1.38 -15.37
CA ASP A 55 4.68 1.93 -16.62
C ASP A 55 6.16 2.31 -16.50
N THR A 56 6.93 2.02 -17.54
CA THR A 56 8.34 2.38 -17.67
C THR A 56 8.58 3.89 -17.65
N ALA A 57 7.58 4.69 -18.04
CA ALA A 57 7.62 6.15 -17.96
C ALA A 57 7.81 6.68 -16.53
N TYR A 58 7.45 5.88 -15.51
CA TYR A 58 7.61 6.22 -14.10
C TYR A 58 8.67 5.34 -13.38
N GLY A 59 9.45 4.57 -14.13
CA GLY A 59 10.50 3.69 -13.59
C GLY A 59 10.03 2.27 -13.29
N GLY A 60 8.82 1.88 -13.70
CA GLY A 60 8.33 0.51 -13.61
C GLY A 60 8.93 -0.41 -14.67
N MET A 61 8.71 -1.71 -14.55
CA MET A 61 9.18 -2.70 -15.53
C MET A 61 8.22 -2.90 -16.72
N GLY A 62 6.99 -2.38 -16.67
CA GLY A 62 5.97 -2.52 -17.71
C GLY A 62 5.54 -3.97 -17.96
N ARG A 63 5.64 -4.85 -16.95
CA ARG A 63 5.25 -6.25 -17.09
C ARG A 63 3.75 -6.42 -16.82
N ASP A 64 3.18 -7.50 -17.34
CA ASP A 64 1.79 -7.82 -17.03
C ASP A 64 1.62 -8.31 -15.57
N PHE A 65 0.37 -8.41 -15.13
CA PHE A 65 0.02 -8.74 -13.74
C PHE A 65 0.53 -10.12 -13.28
N SER A 66 0.82 -11.05 -14.19
CA SER A 66 1.35 -12.37 -13.83
C SER A 66 2.71 -12.30 -13.14
N TYR A 67 3.54 -11.31 -13.51
CA TYR A 67 4.82 -11.08 -12.85
C TYR A 67 4.66 -10.56 -11.42
N SER A 68 3.65 -9.73 -11.15
CA SER A 68 3.32 -9.30 -9.78
C SER A 68 2.88 -10.48 -8.92
N MET A 69 2.16 -11.45 -9.50
CA MET A 69 1.76 -12.67 -8.79
C MET A 69 2.97 -13.52 -8.40
N VAL A 70 3.97 -13.63 -9.28
CA VAL A 70 5.23 -14.33 -8.96
C VAL A 70 5.96 -13.66 -7.79
N VAL A 71 6.04 -12.32 -7.79
CA VAL A 71 6.64 -11.58 -6.66
C VAL A 71 5.87 -11.85 -5.37
N ALA A 72 4.53 -11.74 -5.40
CA ALA A 72 3.69 -11.97 -4.23
C ALA A 72 3.85 -13.40 -3.67
N GLU A 73 3.89 -14.41 -4.55
CA GLU A 73 4.08 -15.82 -4.18
C GLU A 73 5.43 -16.03 -3.49
N GLU A 74 6.52 -15.51 -4.05
CA GLU A 74 7.87 -15.63 -3.46
C GLU A 74 7.98 -14.91 -2.11
N LEU A 75 7.35 -13.76 -1.95
CA LEU A 75 7.30 -13.05 -0.66
C LEU A 75 6.60 -13.88 0.42
N GLY A 76 5.67 -14.76 0.05
CA GLY A 76 5.01 -15.71 0.97
C GLY A 76 5.98 -16.70 1.63
N ALA A 77 7.19 -16.86 1.10
CA ALA A 77 8.23 -17.69 1.70
C ALA A 77 8.94 -17.02 2.90
N ILE A 78 8.74 -15.73 3.15
CA ILE A 78 9.30 -15.01 4.30
C ILE A 78 8.70 -15.60 5.60
N PRO A 79 9.52 -15.91 6.64
CA PRO A 79 9.03 -16.58 7.86
C PRO A 79 8.32 -15.62 8.83
N CYS A 80 7.60 -14.63 8.32
CA CYS A 80 6.69 -13.74 9.06
C CYS A 80 5.62 -13.19 8.13
N GLY A 81 4.49 -12.76 8.67
CA GLY A 81 3.42 -12.14 7.88
C GLY A 81 3.54 -10.62 7.73
N GLY A 82 4.31 -9.96 8.61
CA GLY A 82 4.35 -8.51 8.65
C GLY A 82 5.05 -7.87 7.46
N VAL A 83 6.25 -8.33 7.13
CA VAL A 83 7.03 -7.76 6.00
C VAL A 83 6.32 -7.97 4.65
N PRO A 84 5.84 -9.19 4.29
CA PRO A 84 5.06 -9.37 3.06
C PRO A 84 3.83 -8.48 2.99
N MET A 85 3.09 -8.31 4.10
CA MET A 85 1.92 -7.44 4.15
C MET A 85 2.32 -5.99 3.88
N ALA A 86 3.37 -5.49 4.50
CA ALA A 86 3.85 -4.12 4.31
C ALA A 86 4.29 -3.85 2.85
N ILE A 87 4.96 -4.82 2.22
CA ILE A 87 5.33 -4.76 0.81
C ILE A 87 4.07 -4.76 -0.07
N GLY A 88 3.08 -5.61 0.21
CA GLY A 88 1.81 -5.64 -0.52
C GLY A 88 1.02 -4.33 -0.41
N VAL A 89 1.06 -3.65 0.75
CA VAL A 89 0.48 -2.31 0.88
C VAL A 89 1.14 -1.33 -0.09
N GLN A 90 2.46 -1.37 -0.21
CA GLN A 90 3.20 -0.53 -1.14
C GLN A 90 2.86 -0.82 -2.61
N THR A 91 2.87 -2.10 -3.00
CA THR A 91 2.83 -2.50 -4.41
C THR A 91 1.43 -2.71 -4.97
N ASP A 92 0.47 -3.16 -4.14
CA ASP A 92 -0.84 -3.63 -4.61
C ASP A 92 -2.04 -2.97 -3.90
N MET A 93 -1.80 -2.09 -2.90
CA MET A 93 -2.89 -1.46 -2.15
C MET A 93 -2.89 0.08 -2.23
N CYS A 94 -1.77 0.79 -2.10
CA CYS A 94 -1.78 2.25 -2.13
C CYS A 94 -1.41 2.84 -3.50
N THR A 95 -0.64 2.15 -4.32
CA THR A 95 -0.12 2.63 -5.61
C THR A 95 -1.02 2.35 -6.83
N PRO A 96 -1.85 1.27 -6.90
CA PRO A 96 -2.57 0.93 -8.13
C PRO A 96 -3.56 2.00 -8.61
N ALA A 97 -4.32 2.61 -7.68
CA ALA A 97 -5.26 3.68 -8.06
C ALA A 97 -4.52 4.93 -8.56
N LEU A 98 -3.40 5.28 -7.92
CA LEU A 98 -2.54 6.37 -8.37
C LEU A 98 -2.00 6.11 -9.78
N HIS A 99 -1.52 4.90 -10.07
CA HIS A 99 -1.05 4.52 -11.40
C HIS A 99 -2.15 4.62 -12.47
N ARG A 100 -3.35 4.09 -12.18
CA ARG A 100 -4.44 4.01 -13.18
C ARG A 100 -5.12 5.35 -13.42
N PHE A 101 -5.32 6.15 -12.38
CA PHE A 101 -6.20 7.31 -12.40
C PHE A 101 -5.51 8.63 -12.03
N GLY A 102 -4.31 8.59 -11.48
CA GLY A 102 -3.58 9.80 -11.10
C GLY A 102 -3.12 10.62 -12.30
N SER A 103 -2.98 11.93 -12.10
CA SER A 103 -2.35 12.80 -13.08
C SER A 103 -0.86 12.49 -13.25
N ASP A 104 -0.27 12.94 -14.34
CA ASP A 104 1.17 12.76 -14.58
C ASP A 104 2.02 13.40 -13.48
N GLU A 105 1.59 14.56 -12.97
CA GLU A 105 2.25 15.26 -11.87
C GLU A 105 2.25 14.40 -10.60
N LEU A 106 1.08 13.84 -10.23
CA LEU A 106 0.98 12.98 -9.04
C LEU A 106 1.77 11.68 -9.20
N LYS A 107 1.78 11.10 -10.38
CA LYS A 107 2.59 9.90 -10.66
C LYS A 107 4.09 10.18 -10.53
N LYS A 108 4.56 11.31 -11.02
CA LYS A 108 5.96 11.72 -10.88
C LYS A 108 6.33 12.06 -9.44
N GLU A 109 5.41 12.70 -8.70
CA GLU A 109 5.65 13.16 -7.34
C GLU A 109 5.57 12.02 -6.31
N TYR A 110 4.67 11.02 -6.51
CA TYR A 110 4.43 9.97 -5.51
C TYR A 110 4.65 8.55 -6.04
N LEU A 111 4.20 8.21 -7.28
CA LEU A 111 4.35 6.84 -7.78
C LEU A 111 5.80 6.51 -8.12
N ALA A 112 6.48 7.37 -8.88
CA ALA A 112 7.87 7.13 -9.27
C ALA A 112 8.80 6.95 -8.06
N PRO A 113 8.80 7.83 -7.02
CA PRO A 113 9.61 7.59 -5.84
C PRO A 113 9.12 6.40 -5.00
N ALA A 114 7.81 6.07 -4.97
CA ALA A 114 7.32 4.89 -4.27
C ALA A 114 7.85 3.59 -4.88
N ILE A 115 7.86 3.47 -6.20
CA ILE A 115 8.41 2.27 -6.87
C ILE A 115 9.94 2.22 -6.93
N ALA A 116 10.60 3.38 -6.79
CA ALA A 116 12.05 3.46 -6.59
C ALA A 116 12.47 3.12 -5.14
N GLY A 117 11.48 3.01 -4.22
CA GLY A 117 11.70 2.74 -2.80
C GLY A 117 12.18 3.97 -2.01
N ASP A 118 12.01 5.17 -2.55
CA ASP A 118 12.36 6.44 -1.89
C ASP A 118 11.25 6.96 -0.98
N MET A 119 10.01 6.48 -1.20
CA MET A 119 8.84 6.81 -0.39
C MET A 119 8.08 5.57 0.03
N VAL A 120 7.64 5.54 1.26
CA VAL A 120 6.73 4.53 1.81
C VAL A 120 5.30 5.04 1.72
N GLY A 121 4.40 4.24 1.14
CA GLY A 121 2.98 4.54 1.08
C GLY A 121 2.16 3.72 2.06
N CYS A 122 1.03 4.28 2.48
CA CYS A 122 -0.03 3.55 3.18
C CYS A 122 -1.38 3.80 2.52
N ILE A 123 -2.39 2.99 2.91
CA ILE A 123 -3.75 3.14 2.40
C ILE A 123 -4.73 3.41 3.56
N GLY A 124 -5.45 4.52 3.49
CA GLY A 124 -6.40 4.96 4.51
C GLY A 124 -7.85 4.72 4.10
N VAL A 125 -8.39 3.53 4.36
CA VAL A 125 -9.80 3.18 4.05
C VAL A 125 -10.58 2.87 5.32
N SER A 126 -10.21 1.82 6.07
CA SER A 126 -10.94 1.33 7.24
C SER A 126 -11.01 2.35 8.37
N GLU A 127 -12.13 2.34 9.09
CA GLU A 127 -12.35 3.18 10.28
C GLU A 127 -12.76 2.31 11.49
N ALA A 128 -12.67 2.84 12.70
CA ALA A 128 -13.06 2.11 13.91
C ALA A 128 -14.53 1.64 13.89
N GLY A 129 -15.40 2.36 13.17
CA GLY A 129 -16.82 2.05 13.02
C GLY A 129 -17.16 1.08 11.90
N GLY A 130 -16.20 0.67 11.06
CA GLY A 130 -16.47 -0.22 9.93
C GLY A 130 -15.28 -0.43 9.00
N GLY A 131 -15.20 -1.64 8.44
CA GLY A 131 -14.22 -2.01 7.41
C GLY A 131 -14.89 -2.75 6.25
N SER A 132 -15.80 -3.69 6.53
CA SER A 132 -16.55 -4.43 5.49
C SER A 132 -17.49 -3.51 4.70
N ASP A 133 -18.17 -2.60 5.37
CA ASP A 133 -18.99 -1.57 4.72
C ASP A 133 -18.17 -0.29 4.48
N VAL A 134 -17.40 -0.29 3.40
CA VAL A 134 -16.61 0.86 2.96
C VAL A 134 -17.49 2.07 2.57
N ALA A 135 -18.76 1.84 2.22
CA ALA A 135 -19.68 2.92 1.89
C ALA A 135 -20.04 3.78 3.11
N ALA A 136 -19.98 3.21 4.32
CA ALA A 136 -20.37 3.87 5.56
C ALA A 136 -19.27 4.69 6.24
N LEU A 137 -18.09 4.85 5.63
CA LEU A 137 -17.00 5.63 6.22
C LEU A 137 -17.40 7.10 6.46
N LYS A 138 -16.80 7.72 7.50
CA LYS A 138 -17.15 9.05 7.99
C LYS A 138 -16.08 10.12 7.77
N THR A 139 -14.82 9.72 7.56
CA THR A 139 -13.74 10.69 7.24
C THR A 139 -14.17 11.57 6.07
N SER A 140 -14.07 12.87 6.25
CA SER A 140 -14.49 13.88 5.27
C SER A 140 -13.31 14.71 4.76
N ALA A 141 -13.42 15.18 3.54
CA ALA A 141 -12.49 16.09 2.90
C ALA A 141 -13.29 17.19 2.20
N ARG A 142 -13.51 18.30 2.89
CA ARG A 142 -14.30 19.42 2.37
C ARG A 142 -13.43 20.39 1.60
N VAL A 143 -13.97 20.94 0.51
CA VAL A 143 -13.28 21.97 -0.27
C VAL A 143 -13.38 23.33 0.44
N GLU A 144 -12.23 23.91 0.77
CA GLU A 144 -12.13 25.27 1.29
C GLU A 144 -11.04 26.04 0.56
N GLY A 145 -11.41 27.01 -0.24
CA GLY A 145 -10.47 27.71 -1.12
C GLY A 145 -9.92 26.79 -2.21
N GLY A 146 -8.60 26.67 -2.31
CA GLY A 146 -7.92 25.79 -3.24
C GLY A 146 -7.57 24.41 -2.69
N ASP A 147 -7.99 24.08 -1.45
CA ASP A 147 -7.58 22.88 -0.71
C ASP A 147 -8.76 21.97 -0.38
N TYR A 148 -8.43 20.71 -0.08
CA TYR A 148 -9.25 19.83 0.76
C TYR A 148 -8.87 20.03 2.22
N VAL A 149 -9.86 20.18 3.10
CA VAL A 149 -9.71 20.18 4.56
C VAL A 149 -10.25 18.84 5.07
N ILE A 150 -9.34 18.00 5.59
CA ILE A 150 -9.62 16.63 5.94
C ILE A 150 -9.82 16.52 7.46
N ASN A 151 -10.93 15.85 7.86
CA ASN A 151 -11.26 15.56 9.24
C ASN A 151 -11.75 14.12 9.39
N GLY A 152 -11.30 13.43 10.43
CA GLY A 152 -11.70 12.07 10.73
C GLY A 152 -10.56 11.20 11.24
N SER A 153 -10.71 9.88 11.11
CA SER A 153 -9.64 8.95 11.48
C SER A 153 -9.71 7.67 10.66
N LYS A 154 -8.56 7.00 10.50
CA LYS A 154 -8.44 5.69 9.87
C LYS A 154 -7.82 4.70 10.84
N MET A 155 -8.26 3.44 10.80
CA MET A 155 -7.89 2.40 11.75
C MET A 155 -7.24 1.22 11.04
N TRP A 156 -6.29 0.58 11.72
CA TRP A 156 -5.53 -0.59 11.23
C TRP A 156 -4.72 -0.33 9.96
N ILE A 157 -4.10 0.85 9.89
CA ILE A 157 -3.35 1.25 8.71
C ILE A 157 -1.91 0.72 8.81
N THR A 158 -1.59 -0.24 7.95
CA THR A 158 -0.23 -0.78 7.81
C THR A 158 0.68 0.26 7.16
N ASN A 159 1.93 0.31 7.57
CA ASN A 159 2.98 1.27 7.21
C ASN A 159 2.75 2.69 7.77
N ALA A 160 1.67 2.96 8.51
CA ALA A 160 1.27 4.33 8.86
C ALA A 160 2.27 5.09 9.73
N THR A 161 3.12 4.41 10.51
CA THR A 161 4.14 5.08 11.34
C THR A 161 5.41 5.41 10.58
N GLN A 162 5.58 4.86 9.38
CA GLN A 162 6.75 5.06 8.52
C GLN A 162 6.38 5.70 7.17
N ALA A 163 5.07 5.82 6.86
CA ALA A 163 4.62 6.31 5.56
C ALA A 163 4.96 7.78 5.34
N ASP A 164 5.41 8.09 4.13
CA ASP A 164 5.59 9.45 3.63
C ASP A 164 4.28 10.02 3.07
N TRP A 165 3.40 9.15 2.58
CA TRP A 165 2.11 9.53 2.03
C TRP A 165 1.03 8.46 2.25
N CYS A 166 -0.22 8.90 2.27
CA CYS A 166 -1.41 8.06 2.41
C CYS A 166 -2.32 8.20 1.18
N CYS A 167 -2.71 7.08 0.56
CA CYS A 167 -3.83 7.01 -0.37
C CYS A 167 -5.11 6.98 0.46
N LEU A 168 -5.75 8.12 0.65
CA LEU A 168 -6.90 8.29 1.55
C LEU A 168 -8.22 8.22 0.78
N LEU A 169 -9.16 7.38 1.22
CA LEU A 169 -10.56 7.43 0.81
C LEU A 169 -11.35 8.26 1.82
N ALA A 170 -11.96 9.35 1.35
CA ALA A 170 -12.76 10.28 2.19
C ALA A 170 -14.02 10.76 1.47
N ASN A 171 -15.05 11.16 2.24
CA ASN A 171 -16.25 11.79 1.70
C ASN A 171 -15.92 13.22 1.26
N THR A 172 -16.19 13.57 0.01
CA THR A 172 -15.98 14.92 -0.55
C THR A 172 -17.27 15.67 -0.81
N SER A 173 -18.43 15.01 -0.69
CA SER A 173 -19.73 15.63 -0.84
C SER A 173 -20.80 14.94 0.03
N GLU A 174 -21.97 15.53 0.13
CA GLU A 174 -23.18 14.99 0.80
C GLU A 174 -24.02 14.08 -0.12
N GLY A 175 -23.51 13.70 -1.29
CA GLY A 175 -24.21 12.88 -2.29
C GLY A 175 -24.42 11.43 -1.87
N PRO A 176 -24.91 10.58 -2.79
CA PRO A 176 -25.10 9.15 -2.55
C PRO A 176 -23.80 8.46 -2.14
N VAL A 177 -23.86 7.53 -1.18
CA VAL A 177 -22.70 6.91 -0.51
C VAL A 177 -21.68 6.23 -1.43
N HIS A 178 -22.07 5.83 -2.64
CA HIS A 178 -21.18 5.23 -3.63
C HIS A 178 -20.56 6.24 -4.62
N SER A 179 -21.02 7.50 -4.60
CA SER A 179 -20.55 8.57 -5.49
C SER A 179 -20.19 9.87 -4.76
N ASN A 180 -20.03 9.81 -3.45
CA ASN A 180 -19.64 10.96 -2.62
C ASN A 180 -18.22 10.88 -2.07
N LYS A 181 -17.43 9.88 -2.49
CA LYS A 181 -16.09 9.64 -2.01
C LYS A 181 -15.04 9.88 -3.07
N SER A 182 -13.88 10.35 -2.63
CA SER A 182 -12.73 10.56 -3.50
C SER A 182 -11.47 9.92 -2.90
N LEU A 183 -10.53 9.54 -3.77
CA LEU A 183 -9.20 9.16 -3.37
C LEU A 183 -8.29 10.39 -3.41
N ILE A 184 -7.59 10.64 -2.33
CA ILE A 184 -6.75 11.83 -2.16
C ILE A 184 -5.38 11.40 -1.65
N ILE A 185 -4.31 11.92 -2.25
CA ILE A 185 -2.95 11.75 -1.70
C ILE A 185 -2.76 12.75 -0.57
N VAL A 186 -2.42 12.23 0.59
CA VAL A 186 -2.15 13.02 1.80
C VAL A 186 -0.70 12.79 2.22
N PRO A 187 0.19 13.80 2.15
CA PRO A 187 1.52 13.73 2.76
C PRO A 187 1.39 13.51 4.26
N MET A 188 2.15 12.56 4.82
CA MET A 188 2.01 12.18 6.23
C MET A 188 2.68 13.15 7.21
N ASP A 189 3.50 14.07 6.70
CA ASP A 189 4.08 15.20 7.44
C ASP A 189 3.15 16.44 7.50
N ALA A 190 1.96 16.36 6.87
CA ALA A 190 1.00 17.47 6.86
C ALA A 190 0.54 17.82 8.28
N LYS A 191 0.47 19.13 8.56
CA LYS A 191 0.01 19.62 9.87
C LYS A 191 -1.41 19.13 10.17
N GLY A 192 -1.63 18.61 11.38
CA GLY A 192 -2.91 18.09 11.83
C GLY A 192 -3.02 16.59 11.74
N ILE A 193 -1.98 15.87 11.23
CA ILE A 193 -1.91 14.42 11.28
C ILE A 193 -1.25 13.98 12.59
N THR A 194 -1.85 12.99 13.23
CA THR A 194 -1.22 12.23 14.32
C THR A 194 -1.45 10.74 14.10
N THR A 195 -0.47 9.93 14.49
CA THR A 195 -0.55 8.48 14.39
C THR A 195 -0.41 7.84 15.77
N GLN A 196 -1.19 6.78 16.02
CA GLN A 196 -1.09 5.99 17.24
C GLN A 196 -0.87 4.52 16.87
N LYS A 197 0.32 4.00 17.19
CA LYS A 197 0.66 2.59 16.94
C LYS A 197 -0.30 1.66 17.69
N ILE A 198 -0.73 0.60 17.00
CA ILE A 198 -1.64 -0.43 17.53
C ILE A 198 -0.82 -1.68 17.86
N LYS A 199 -0.97 -2.22 19.07
CA LYS A 199 -0.45 -3.54 19.44
C LYS A 199 -1.28 -4.63 18.79
N LYS A 200 -0.60 -5.64 18.22
CA LYS A 200 -1.21 -6.75 17.49
C LYS A 200 -0.83 -8.09 18.09
N ILE A 201 -1.62 -9.11 17.82
CA ILE A 201 -1.35 -10.49 18.23
C ILE A 201 -0.40 -11.21 17.24
N GLY A 202 -0.18 -10.66 16.04
CA GLY A 202 0.70 -11.21 15.01
C GLY A 202 1.11 -10.16 14.00
N MET A 203 1.93 -10.54 13.00
CA MET A 203 2.52 -9.63 12.01
C MET A 203 3.25 -8.46 12.67
N ASN A 204 4.00 -8.74 13.76
CA ASN A 204 4.57 -7.69 14.58
C ASN A 204 5.60 -6.87 13.83
N SER A 205 6.35 -7.47 12.90
CA SER A 205 7.36 -6.79 12.08
C SER A 205 6.81 -5.67 11.19
N SER A 206 5.51 -5.65 10.83
CA SER A 206 4.92 -4.47 10.21
C SER A 206 4.34 -3.55 11.27
N ASP A 207 4.54 -2.24 11.13
CA ASP A 207 3.80 -1.28 11.92
C ASP A 207 2.34 -1.20 11.48
N THR A 208 1.46 -0.95 12.43
CA THR A 208 0.04 -0.71 12.17
C THR A 208 -0.43 0.38 13.11
N ALA A 209 -1.11 1.39 12.59
CA ALA A 209 -1.54 2.51 13.41
C ALA A 209 -2.98 2.94 13.11
N GLN A 210 -3.53 3.70 14.03
CA GLN A 210 -4.63 4.62 13.79
C GLN A 210 -4.05 5.95 13.33
N ILE A 211 -4.67 6.56 12.32
CA ILE A 211 -4.32 7.90 11.82
C ILE A 211 -5.47 8.82 12.16
N PHE A 212 -5.17 9.97 12.74
CA PHE A 212 -6.15 11.04 13.01
C PHE A 212 -5.84 12.23 12.10
N PHE A 213 -6.90 12.81 11.55
CA PHE A 213 -6.87 14.00 10.72
C PHE A 213 -7.67 15.11 11.40
N ASP A 214 -7.00 16.18 11.79
CA ASP A 214 -7.61 17.37 12.40
C ASP A 214 -7.30 18.59 11.53
N ASN A 215 -8.28 19.00 10.71
CA ASN A 215 -8.18 20.10 9.77
C ASN A 215 -6.95 20.04 8.87
N VAL A 216 -6.59 18.82 8.42
CA VAL A 216 -5.45 18.60 7.52
C VAL A 216 -5.74 19.20 6.16
N ARG A 217 -4.87 20.11 5.71
CA ARG A 217 -5.00 20.79 4.42
C ARG A 217 -4.09 20.16 3.38
N VAL A 218 -4.67 19.79 2.24
CA VAL A 218 -3.92 19.34 1.08
C VAL A 218 -4.46 20.00 -0.19
N PRO A 219 -3.59 20.34 -1.16
CA PRO A 219 -4.03 20.95 -2.42
C PRO A 219 -5.02 20.08 -3.17
N ARG A 220 -6.02 20.68 -3.83
CA ARG A 220 -6.98 19.94 -4.66
C ARG A 220 -6.33 19.12 -5.77
N ARG A 221 -5.14 19.48 -6.23
CA ARG A 221 -4.37 18.70 -7.21
C ARG A 221 -3.99 17.31 -6.70
N ASN A 222 -4.07 17.06 -5.39
CA ASN A 222 -3.80 15.75 -4.79
C ASN A 222 -4.96 14.74 -4.98
N LEU A 223 -6.02 15.13 -5.67
CA LEU A 223 -7.11 14.25 -6.05
C LEU A 223 -6.62 13.20 -7.06
N ILE A 224 -6.86 11.92 -6.77
CA ILE A 224 -6.64 10.84 -7.72
C ILE A 224 -7.89 10.68 -8.59
N GLY A 225 -7.74 10.88 -9.89
CA GLY A 225 -8.83 10.74 -10.85
C GLY A 225 -9.91 11.81 -10.72
N THR A 226 -11.18 11.39 -10.63
CA THR A 226 -12.34 12.27 -10.61
C THR A 226 -12.98 12.33 -9.23
N GLU A 227 -13.34 13.52 -8.78
CA GLU A 227 -14.08 13.73 -7.52
C GLU A 227 -15.39 12.94 -7.52
N GLY A 228 -15.68 12.26 -6.42
CA GLY A 228 -16.85 11.39 -6.27
C GLY A 228 -16.69 9.97 -6.82
N ALA A 229 -15.64 9.68 -7.62
CA ALA A 229 -15.39 8.35 -8.18
C ALA A 229 -14.52 7.43 -7.27
N GLY A 230 -14.14 7.91 -6.09
CA GLY A 230 -13.20 7.22 -5.20
C GLY A 230 -13.68 5.84 -4.75
N PHE A 231 -14.98 5.67 -4.49
CA PHE A 231 -15.52 4.36 -4.14
C PHE A 231 -15.29 3.32 -5.25
N MET A 232 -15.60 3.65 -6.50
CA MET A 232 -15.42 2.75 -7.64
C MET A 232 -13.93 2.45 -7.85
N MET A 233 -13.07 3.47 -7.80
CA MET A 233 -11.62 3.28 -7.95
C MET A 233 -11.05 2.38 -6.85
N GLN A 234 -11.53 2.53 -5.61
CA GLN A 234 -11.14 1.66 -4.48
C GLN A 234 -11.61 0.22 -4.67
N MET A 235 -12.81 0.00 -5.20
CA MET A 235 -13.30 -1.36 -5.48
C MET A 235 -12.44 -2.06 -6.55
N ILE A 236 -11.98 -1.34 -7.55
CA ILE A 236 -11.05 -1.86 -8.56
C ILE A 236 -9.70 -2.21 -7.90
N GLN A 237 -9.17 -1.34 -7.06
CA GLN A 237 -7.90 -1.55 -6.34
C GLN A 237 -7.95 -2.78 -5.42
N PHE A 238 -9.06 -2.99 -4.72
CA PHE A 238 -9.27 -4.17 -3.87
C PHE A 238 -9.20 -5.51 -4.61
N GLN A 239 -9.40 -5.54 -5.93
CA GLN A 239 -9.22 -6.79 -6.69
C GLN A 239 -7.76 -7.21 -6.71
N GLU A 240 -6.83 -6.27 -6.92
CA GLU A 240 -5.39 -6.54 -6.89
C GLU A 240 -4.93 -6.94 -5.49
N GLU A 241 -5.39 -6.25 -4.45
CA GLU A 241 -5.13 -6.58 -3.05
C GLU A 241 -5.50 -8.02 -2.72
N ARG A 242 -6.69 -8.47 -3.14
CA ARG A 242 -7.15 -9.85 -2.89
C ARG A 242 -6.33 -10.89 -3.65
N LEU A 243 -5.94 -10.58 -4.89
CA LEU A 243 -5.08 -11.46 -5.69
C LEU A 243 -3.67 -11.53 -5.08
N TYR A 244 -3.13 -10.40 -4.60
CA TYR A 244 -1.87 -10.39 -3.85
C TYR A 244 -1.95 -11.30 -2.62
N GLY A 245 -2.99 -11.16 -1.79
CA GLY A 245 -3.18 -12.00 -0.60
C GLY A 245 -3.28 -13.49 -0.93
N ALA A 246 -4.00 -13.84 -2.00
CA ALA A 246 -4.12 -15.22 -2.45
C ALA A 246 -2.76 -15.80 -2.91
N ALA A 247 -2.02 -15.08 -3.75
CA ALA A 247 -0.72 -15.52 -4.24
C ALA A 247 0.32 -15.62 -3.10
N ASN A 248 0.35 -14.61 -2.21
CA ASN A 248 1.26 -14.60 -1.07
C ASN A 248 1.05 -15.79 -0.11
N SER A 249 -0.16 -16.33 -0.03
CA SER A 249 -0.47 -17.46 0.84
C SER A 249 0.09 -18.79 0.33
N LEU A 250 0.41 -18.94 -0.95
CA LEU A 250 0.76 -20.24 -1.55
C LEU A 250 2.05 -20.83 -0.95
N LYS A 251 3.16 -20.10 -1.00
CA LYS A 251 4.43 -20.59 -0.42
C LYS A 251 4.42 -20.68 1.10
N MET A 252 3.58 -19.93 1.77
CA MET A 252 3.37 -20.11 3.21
C MET A 252 2.69 -21.45 3.49
N LEU A 253 1.69 -21.83 2.69
CA LEU A 253 1.02 -23.13 2.81
C LEU A 253 1.96 -24.30 2.49
N ASP A 254 2.77 -24.22 1.44
CA ASP A 254 3.79 -25.21 1.11
C ASP A 254 4.73 -25.44 2.31
N LYS A 255 5.25 -24.38 2.90
CA LYS A 255 6.10 -24.47 4.10
C LYS A 255 5.40 -25.11 5.30
N LEU A 256 4.14 -24.82 5.52
CA LEU A 256 3.36 -25.43 6.60
C LEU A 256 3.17 -26.94 6.35
N ILE A 257 2.96 -27.35 5.11
CA ILE A 257 2.85 -28.77 4.72
C ILE A 257 4.18 -29.49 4.95
N ASP A 258 5.30 -28.86 4.58
CA ASP A 258 6.64 -29.45 4.75
C ASP A 258 7.04 -29.60 6.23
N LEU A 259 6.45 -28.82 7.14
CA LEU A 259 6.74 -28.85 8.57
C LEU A 259 5.85 -29.85 9.34
N THR A 260 4.77 -30.35 8.73
CA THR A 260 3.82 -31.29 9.35
C THR A 260 3.97 -32.71 8.84
#